data_5c766b494dc72798dd9419389ea7c2e1
#
_entry.id   5c766b494dc72798dd9419389ea7c2e1
#
_cell.length_a   1.000
_cell.length_b   1.000
_cell.length_c   1.000
_cell.angle_alpha   90.00
_cell.angle_beta   90.00
_cell.angle_gamma   90.00
#
_symmetry.space_group_name_H-M   'P 1'
#
loop_
_entity.id
_entity.type
_entity.pdbx_description
1 polymer ?
#
loop_
_entity_poly.entity_id
_entity_poly.type
_entity_poly.pdbx_seq_one_letter_code
_entity_poly.pdbx_strand_id
1 'polypeptide(L)'
;MYRGAFGGRGSAKTRSFAKMAAIYGYTMAQQNKPGLIVCGREYMNSLDESSFAEVRDAILSEPWLENVYDIGTKYIRTKCGKIDFAFIGLRRHLDGIKSKSNIRLLWVDEAEPVPEDAWQKVIPTVRENGAEIWVTWNPERKSSATHKRFRENPPPNSKFVEVNWRDNPWFSDTLEATRLDDYEKRPENYQHIWEGGFMTVGSGAYYARGLTEAKDEGRIGRVSFDPLMRVRIYCDLGGTGARADAFAAWCAQFVGKEIRVKDYYEAVGQPLAEHIQWLHKKGYDPSKADIYLPHDGATNDRIYDVSFESSFRDAGYDVTVIPNQGKGAARMRCAESCLRFGSTRQALRLGAMHWVGTTKS
;
A
#
# COMPACT_ATOMS: atom_id res chain seq x y z
N MET A 1 2.48 -26.94 10.54
CA MET A 1 3.56 -26.10 11.09
C MET A 1 3.73 -24.86 10.23
N TYR A 2 4.01 -23.69 10.84
CA TYR A 2 4.26 -22.45 10.10
C TYR A 2 5.75 -22.10 10.13
N ARG A 3 6.31 -21.72 9.00
CA ARG A 3 7.69 -21.24 8.88
C ARG A 3 7.73 -19.99 8.01
N GLY A 4 8.67 -19.10 8.24
CA GLY A 4 8.82 -17.96 7.36
C GLY A 4 10.07 -17.14 7.64
N ALA A 5 10.32 -16.23 6.72
CA ALA A 5 11.36 -15.24 6.82
C ALA A 5 10.86 -13.87 6.34
N PHE A 6 11.22 -12.85 7.11
CA PHE A 6 10.95 -11.47 6.75
C PHE A 6 12.23 -10.64 6.86
N GLY A 7 12.27 -9.49 6.21
CA GLY A 7 13.43 -8.61 6.26
C GLY A 7 13.64 -7.84 4.96
N GLY A 8 14.79 -7.18 4.86
CA GLY A 8 15.14 -6.31 3.74
C GLY A 8 15.35 -7.03 2.41
N ARG A 9 15.56 -6.24 1.36
CA ARG A 9 15.94 -6.73 0.03
C ARG A 9 17.36 -7.30 0.04
N GLY A 10 17.67 -8.10 -0.97
CA GLY A 10 19.00 -8.70 -1.12
C GLY A 10 19.34 -9.82 -0.14
N SER A 11 18.41 -10.24 0.72
CA SER A 11 18.61 -11.25 1.76
C SER A 11 18.50 -12.71 1.27
N ALA A 12 18.32 -12.94 -0.04
CA ALA A 12 18.16 -14.28 -0.64
C ALA A 12 16.98 -15.12 -0.11
N LYS A 13 15.98 -14.52 0.56
CA LYS A 13 14.82 -15.23 1.12
C LYS A 13 14.11 -16.09 0.09
N THR A 14 13.65 -15.49 -1.02
CA THR A 14 12.92 -16.19 -2.08
C THR A 14 13.72 -17.36 -2.63
N ARG A 15 15.00 -17.14 -2.96
CA ARG A 15 15.90 -18.19 -3.47
C ARG A 15 16.07 -19.35 -2.48
N SER A 16 16.26 -19.03 -1.20
CA SER A 16 16.42 -20.03 -0.14
C SER A 16 15.14 -20.85 0.04
N PHE A 17 13.97 -20.20 0.05
CA PHE A 17 12.70 -20.91 0.22
C PHE A 17 12.33 -21.72 -1.02
N ALA A 18 12.65 -21.25 -2.23
CA ALA A 18 12.48 -22.02 -3.46
C ALA A 18 13.31 -23.33 -3.41
N LYS A 19 14.58 -23.22 -2.99
CA LYS A 19 15.45 -24.39 -2.82
C LYS A 19 14.94 -25.35 -1.72
N MET A 20 14.53 -24.80 -0.59
CA MET A 20 13.91 -25.58 0.50
C MET A 20 12.64 -26.27 0.02
N ALA A 21 11.78 -25.63 -0.78
CA ALA A 21 10.57 -26.24 -1.32
C ALA A 21 10.88 -27.41 -2.25
N ALA A 22 11.91 -27.29 -3.09
CA ALA A 22 12.37 -28.39 -3.93
C ALA A 22 12.92 -29.54 -3.07
N ILE A 23 13.74 -29.27 -2.07
CA ILE A 23 14.25 -30.30 -1.14
C ILE A 23 13.11 -30.97 -0.36
N TYR A 24 12.12 -30.17 0.09
CA TYR A 24 10.94 -30.71 0.77
C TYR A 24 10.16 -31.67 -0.13
N GLY A 25 9.93 -31.29 -1.39
CA GLY A 25 9.27 -32.16 -2.37
C GLY A 25 10.02 -33.47 -2.61
N TYR A 26 11.35 -33.40 -2.75
CA TYR A 26 12.20 -34.61 -2.81
C TYR A 26 12.01 -35.49 -1.56
N THR A 27 12.10 -34.91 -0.38
CA THR A 27 11.97 -35.62 0.89
C THR A 27 10.62 -36.31 1.04
N MET A 28 9.52 -35.61 0.67
CA MET A 28 8.18 -36.20 0.69
C MET A 28 8.05 -37.35 -0.30
N ALA A 29 8.63 -37.24 -1.49
CA ALA A 29 8.63 -38.28 -2.50
C ALA A 29 9.39 -39.52 -1.99
N GLN A 30 10.54 -39.37 -1.34
CA GLN A 30 11.31 -40.45 -0.73
C GLN A 30 10.56 -41.14 0.41
N GLN A 31 9.82 -40.37 1.21
CA GLN A 31 8.99 -40.91 2.31
C GLN A 31 7.67 -41.56 1.82
N ASN A 32 7.47 -41.64 0.51
CA ASN A 32 6.23 -42.14 -0.08
C ASN A 32 4.96 -41.36 0.34
N LYS A 33 5.10 -40.04 0.51
CA LYS A 33 4.02 -39.12 0.87
C LYS A 33 3.66 -38.24 -0.33
N PRO A 34 2.80 -38.75 -1.23
CA PRO A 34 2.42 -37.98 -2.42
C PRO A 34 1.66 -36.71 -2.03
N GLY A 35 1.68 -35.71 -2.90
CA GLY A 35 0.92 -34.51 -2.71
C GLY A 35 1.36 -33.32 -3.55
N LEU A 36 0.82 -32.18 -3.21
CA LEU A 36 0.99 -30.94 -3.92
C LEU A 36 1.78 -29.92 -3.10
N ILE A 37 2.73 -29.26 -3.73
CA ILE A 37 3.38 -28.05 -3.23
C ILE A 37 2.75 -26.86 -3.97
N VAL A 38 2.12 -25.97 -3.22
CA VAL A 38 1.48 -24.75 -3.76
C VAL A 38 2.40 -23.56 -3.48
N CYS A 39 2.84 -22.90 -4.54
CA CYS A 39 3.60 -21.66 -4.48
C CYS A 39 2.70 -20.50 -4.90
N GLY A 40 2.47 -19.54 -4.01
CA GLY A 40 1.56 -18.42 -4.20
C GLY A 40 2.23 -17.07 -4.05
N ARG A 41 1.73 -16.09 -4.81
CA ARG A 41 1.92 -14.64 -4.62
C ARG A 41 0.56 -13.95 -4.64
N GLU A 42 0.46 -12.73 -4.16
CA GLU A 42 -0.82 -11.98 -4.27
C GLU A 42 -1.25 -11.86 -5.73
N TYR A 43 -0.33 -11.42 -6.58
CA TYR A 43 -0.54 -11.31 -8.03
C TYR A 43 0.39 -12.28 -8.76
N MET A 44 -0.10 -12.88 -9.82
CA MET A 44 0.69 -13.66 -10.75
C MET A 44 0.38 -13.17 -12.17
N ASN A 45 1.24 -12.35 -12.72
CA ASN A 45 1.06 -11.76 -14.06
C ASN A 45 1.51 -12.74 -15.16
N SER A 46 2.61 -13.46 -14.93
CA SER A 46 3.10 -14.54 -15.79
C SER A 46 3.74 -15.66 -14.98
N LEU A 47 3.83 -16.87 -15.55
CA LEU A 47 4.55 -17.98 -14.91
C LEU A 47 6.06 -17.73 -14.88
N ASP A 48 6.60 -17.09 -15.90
CA ASP A 48 8.04 -16.85 -16.04
C ASP A 48 8.57 -15.79 -15.07
N GLU A 49 7.70 -14.89 -14.60
CA GLU A 49 8.02 -13.85 -13.61
C GLU A 49 7.56 -14.22 -12.18
N SER A 50 7.22 -15.48 -11.95
CA SER A 50 6.62 -15.97 -10.72
C SER A 50 7.55 -16.86 -9.91
N SER A 51 7.02 -17.39 -8.82
CA SER A 51 7.67 -18.43 -8.01
C SER A 51 8.05 -19.68 -8.83
N PHE A 52 7.49 -19.86 -10.04
CA PHE A 52 7.86 -20.95 -10.96
C PHE A 52 9.31 -20.82 -11.41
N ALA A 53 9.72 -19.64 -11.90
CA ALA A 53 11.10 -19.39 -12.32
C ALA A 53 12.08 -19.62 -11.17
N GLU A 54 11.73 -19.10 -9.97
CA GLU A 54 12.56 -19.26 -8.78
C GLU A 54 12.76 -20.74 -8.38
N VAL A 55 11.69 -21.53 -8.40
CA VAL A 55 11.77 -22.98 -8.08
C VAL A 55 12.51 -23.73 -9.17
N ARG A 56 12.26 -23.45 -10.46
CA ARG A 56 12.97 -24.02 -11.60
C ARG A 56 14.48 -23.79 -11.47
N ASP A 57 14.86 -22.54 -11.29
CA ASP A 57 16.27 -22.14 -11.22
C ASP A 57 16.95 -22.67 -9.95
N ALA A 58 16.21 -22.81 -8.86
CA ALA A 58 16.69 -23.46 -7.65
C ALA A 58 16.99 -24.97 -7.89
N ILE A 59 16.13 -25.67 -8.63
CA ILE A 59 16.31 -27.07 -8.98
C ILE A 59 17.51 -27.22 -9.92
N LEU A 60 17.57 -26.42 -11.00
CA LEU A 60 18.63 -26.50 -12.01
C LEU A 60 20.02 -26.11 -11.47
N SER A 61 20.06 -25.32 -10.38
CA SER A 61 21.34 -24.99 -9.72
C SER A 61 21.99 -26.14 -8.97
N GLU A 62 21.27 -27.26 -8.78
CA GLU A 62 21.72 -28.43 -8.03
C GLU A 62 21.57 -29.70 -8.88
N PRO A 63 22.67 -30.26 -9.45
CA PRO A 63 22.60 -31.42 -10.35
C PRO A 63 21.84 -32.62 -9.78
N TRP A 64 21.90 -32.84 -8.46
CA TRP A 64 21.19 -33.93 -7.81
C TRP A 64 19.67 -33.69 -7.74
N LEU A 65 19.21 -32.44 -7.61
CA LEU A 65 17.79 -32.09 -7.69
C LEU A 65 17.27 -32.18 -9.12
N GLU A 66 18.04 -31.71 -10.11
CA GLU A 66 17.69 -31.79 -11.53
C GLU A 66 17.41 -33.25 -11.96
N ASN A 67 18.19 -34.19 -11.43
CA ASN A 67 17.96 -35.60 -11.69
C ASN A 67 16.65 -36.16 -11.11
N VAL A 68 16.05 -35.49 -10.13
CA VAL A 68 14.82 -35.91 -9.46
C VAL A 68 13.56 -35.34 -10.12
N TYR A 69 13.69 -34.16 -10.70
CA TYR A 69 12.55 -33.42 -11.24
C TYR A 69 12.40 -33.52 -12.75
N ASP A 70 11.15 -33.55 -13.18
CA ASP A 70 10.71 -33.33 -14.57
C ASP A 70 10.15 -31.89 -14.64
N ILE A 71 10.78 -31.05 -15.44
CA ILE A 71 10.47 -29.63 -15.57
C ILE A 71 10.04 -29.34 -16.98
N GLY A 72 8.78 -28.95 -17.17
CA GLY A 72 8.26 -28.48 -18.45
C GLY A 72 8.10 -26.97 -18.48
N THR A 73 7.48 -26.47 -19.53
CA THR A 73 7.22 -25.04 -19.70
C THR A 73 6.22 -24.46 -18.70
N LYS A 74 5.35 -25.30 -18.14
CA LYS A 74 4.25 -24.88 -17.23
C LYS A 74 4.09 -25.79 -16.02
N TYR A 75 4.97 -26.73 -15.79
CA TYR A 75 4.89 -27.66 -14.69
C TYR A 75 6.26 -28.01 -14.13
N ILE A 76 6.27 -28.31 -12.85
CA ILE A 76 7.40 -28.93 -12.13
C ILE A 76 6.82 -30.10 -11.34
N ARG A 77 7.38 -31.28 -11.48
CA ARG A 77 6.98 -32.47 -10.73
C ARG A 77 8.16 -33.42 -10.51
N THR A 78 8.08 -34.28 -9.53
CA THR A 78 9.07 -35.35 -9.39
C THR A 78 8.91 -36.39 -10.49
N LYS A 79 10.01 -36.92 -11.03
CA LYS A 79 10.00 -37.97 -12.06
C LYS A 79 9.22 -39.23 -11.65
N CYS A 80 9.18 -39.49 -10.33
CA CYS A 80 8.37 -40.60 -9.79
C CYS A 80 6.85 -40.25 -9.69
N GLY A 81 6.41 -39.07 -10.09
CA GLY A 81 5.02 -38.66 -10.11
C GLY A 81 4.35 -38.44 -8.76
N LYS A 82 5.12 -38.43 -7.63
CA LYS A 82 4.52 -38.31 -6.30
C LYS A 82 4.27 -36.88 -5.86
N ILE A 83 5.07 -35.93 -6.31
CA ILE A 83 4.96 -34.51 -5.94
C ILE A 83 4.82 -33.66 -7.19
N ASP A 84 3.80 -32.83 -7.20
CA ASP A 84 3.57 -31.79 -8.20
C ASP A 84 3.69 -30.42 -7.55
N PHE A 85 4.10 -29.42 -8.35
CA PHE A 85 4.05 -28.02 -7.97
C PHE A 85 2.87 -27.30 -8.66
N ALA A 86 2.18 -26.46 -7.93
CA ALA A 86 1.16 -25.56 -8.47
C ALA A 86 1.53 -24.11 -8.14
N PHE A 87 1.46 -23.24 -9.12
CA PHE A 87 1.77 -21.83 -9.00
C PHE A 87 0.49 -21.02 -9.16
N ILE A 88 0.23 -20.09 -8.22
CA ILE A 88 -1.08 -19.44 -8.13
C ILE A 88 -0.99 -17.97 -7.71
N GLY A 89 -1.93 -17.15 -8.22
CA GLY A 89 -2.20 -15.82 -7.72
C GLY A 89 -3.32 -15.84 -6.67
N LEU A 90 -3.02 -15.45 -5.44
CA LEU A 90 -3.96 -15.53 -4.32
C LEU A 90 -5.18 -14.62 -4.46
N ARG A 91 -5.09 -13.53 -5.24
CA ARG A 91 -6.19 -12.58 -5.40
C ARG A 91 -7.29 -13.07 -6.35
N ARG A 92 -6.95 -13.81 -7.39
CA ARG A 92 -7.89 -14.17 -8.48
C ARG A 92 -8.22 -15.66 -8.56
N HIS A 93 -7.42 -16.54 -7.99
CA HIS A 93 -7.51 -17.99 -8.22
C HIS A 93 -7.70 -18.82 -6.94
N LEU A 94 -8.16 -18.21 -5.85
CA LEU A 94 -8.41 -18.91 -4.58
C LEU A 94 -9.43 -20.06 -4.69
N ASP A 95 -10.42 -19.93 -5.57
CA ASP A 95 -11.42 -20.99 -5.75
C ASP A 95 -10.83 -22.25 -6.43
N GLY A 96 -9.81 -22.08 -7.26
CA GLY A 96 -9.06 -23.20 -7.83
C GLY A 96 -8.22 -23.99 -6.83
N ILE A 97 -7.87 -23.39 -5.67
CA ILE A 97 -7.13 -24.11 -4.60
C ILE A 97 -8.08 -24.91 -3.73
N LYS A 98 -9.29 -24.41 -3.48
CA LYS A 98 -10.28 -25.12 -2.63
C LYS A 98 -10.61 -26.51 -3.16
N SER A 99 -10.52 -26.70 -4.47
CA SER A 99 -10.72 -28.00 -5.14
C SER A 99 -9.49 -28.90 -5.12
N LYS A 100 -8.29 -28.38 -4.74
CA LYS A 100 -7.07 -29.17 -4.68
C LYS A 100 -6.99 -29.90 -3.35
N SER A 101 -6.86 -31.21 -3.43
CA SER A 101 -6.61 -32.08 -2.28
C SER A 101 -5.11 -32.34 -2.12
N ASN A 102 -4.73 -32.84 -0.96
CA ASN A 102 -3.39 -33.35 -0.67
C ASN A 102 -2.27 -32.31 -0.72
N ILE A 103 -2.54 -31.07 -0.25
CA ILE A 103 -1.53 -30.01 -0.15
C ILE A 103 -0.59 -30.34 1.01
N ARG A 104 0.68 -30.63 0.69
CA ARG A 104 1.75 -30.87 1.66
C ARG A 104 2.48 -29.62 2.11
N LEU A 105 2.58 -28.65 1.20
CA LEU A 105 3.22 -27.37 1.46
C LEU A 105 2.47 -26.27 0.73
N LEU A 106 2.17 -25.20 1.45
CA LEU A 106 1.80 -23.92 0.88
C LEU A 106 2.95 -22.94 1.16
N TRP A 107 3.61 -22.43 0.13
CA TRP A 107 4.57 -21.35 0.26
C TRP A 107 4.02 -20.07 -0.38
N VAL A 108 3.85 -19.02 0.41
CA VAL A 108 3.42 -17.71 -0.04
C VAL A 108 4.62 -16.78 -0.02
N ASP A 109 5.09 -16.41 -1.20
CA ASP A 109 6.18 -15.47 -1.41
C ASP A 109 5.65 -14.04 -1.66
N GLU A 110 6.46 -13.03 -1.31
CA GLU A 110 6.06 -11.62 -1.38
C GLU A 110 4.72 -11.35 -0.66
N ALA A 111 4.58 -11.92 0.54
CA ALA A 111 3.29 -12.00 1.22
C ALA A 111 2.82 -10.67 1.87
N GLU A 112 3.60 -9.59 1.82
CA GLU A 112 3.23 -8.31 2.46
C GLU A 112 1.87 -7.76 2.01
N PRO A 113 1.53 -7.73 0.70
CA PRO A 113 0.27 -7.18 0.24
C PRO A 113 -0.93 -8.12 0.40
N VAL A 114 -0.72 -9.39 0.80
CA VAL A 114 -1.81 -10.38 0.92
C VAL A 114 -2.83 -9.93 1.98
N PRO A 115 -4.10 -9.73 1.60
CA PRO A 115 -5.12 -9.25 2.52
C PRO A 115 -5.63 -10.35 3.45
N GLU A 116 -6.25 -9.95 4.56
CA GLU A 116 -6.72 -10.87 5.60
C GLU A 116 -7.74 -11.88 5.09
N ASP A 117 -8.65 -11.47 4.21
CA ASP A 117 -9.66 -12.37 3.62
C ASP A 117 -9.03 -13.46 2.73
N ALA A 118 -7.89 -13.18 2.09
CA ALA A 118 -7.14 -14.18 1.36
C ALA A 118 -6.47 -15.19 2.31
N TRP A 119 -5.88 -14.72 3.42
CA TRP A 119 -5.34 -15.59 4.45
C TRP A 119 -6.41 -16.50 5.07
N GLN A 120 -7.57 -15.95 5.40
CA GLN A 120 -8.70 -16.71 5.96
C GLN A 120 -9.19 -17.82 5.02
N LYS A 121 -9.08 -17.61 3.71
CA LYS A 121 -9.51 -18.60 2.71
C LYS A 121 -8.43 -19.64 2.41
N VAL A 122 -7.16 -19.23 2.34
CA VAL A 122 -6.09 -20.14 1.88
C VAL A 122 -5.57 -21.04 2.98
N ILE A 123 -5.43 -20.57 4.22
CA ILE A 123 -4.89 -21.35 5.33
C ILE A 123 -5.70 -22.63 5.58
N PRO A 124 -7.06 -22.62 5.65
CA PRO A 124 -7.84 -23.82 5.87
C PRO A 124 -7.80 -24.86 4.72
N THR A 125 -7.24 -24.49 3.57
CA THR A 125 -7.05 -25.47 2.47
C THR A 125 -5.88 -26.42 2.71
N VAL A 126 -4.95 -26.04 3.58
CA VAL A 126 -3.78 -26.85 3.99
C VAL A 126 -4.17 -27.69 5.20
N ARG A 127 -4.75 -28.86 4.95
CA ARG A 127 -5.39 -29.70 5.98
C ARG A 127 -4.78 -31.09 6.13
N GLU A 128 -3.78 -31.42 5.35
CA GLU A 128 -3.11 -32.71 5.44
C GLU A 128 -2.26 -32.81 6.71
N ASN A 129 -2.24 -34.00 7.33
CA ASN A 129 -1.40 -34.23 8.49
C ASN A 129 0.08 -34.01 8.17
N GLY A 130 0.75 -33.17 8.96
CA GLY A 130 2.15 -32.81 8.76
C GLY A 130 2.39 -31.81 7.63
N ALA A 131 1.33 -31.22 7.05
CA ALA A 131 1.49 -30.16 6.07
C ALA A 131 2.06 -28.88 6.70
N GLU A 132 2.76 -28.10 5.89
CA GLU A 132 3.39 -26.85 6.32
C GLU A 132 2.88 -25.65 5.53
N ILE A 133 2.94 -24.48 6.16
CA ILE A 133 2.69 -23.19 5.54
C ILE A 133 3.94 -22.34 5.71
N TRP A 134 4.52 -21.91 4.60
CA TRP A 134 5.69 -21.06 4.57
C TRP A 134 5.36 -19.69 4.04
N VAL A 135 5.95 -18.65 4.64
CA VAL A 135 5.65 -17.26 4.31
C VAL A 135 6.94 -16.45 4.23
N THR A 136 7.16 -15.79 3.10
CA THR A 136 8.30 -14.88 2.90
C THR A 136 7.81 -13.50 2.50
N TRP A 137 8.36 -12.45 3.14
CA TRP A 137 7.95 -11.07 2.82
C TRP A 137 9.01 -10.04 3.23
N ASN A 138 8.89 -8.86 2.63
CA ASN A 138 9.56 -7.64 3.08
C ASN A 138 8.50 -6.79 3.79
N PRO A 139 8.66 -6.49 5.09
CA PRO A 139 7.69 -5.69 5.84
C PRO A 139 7.56 -4.28 5.25
N GLU A 140 6.32 -3.81 5.06
CA GLU A 140 6.06 -2.43 4.64
C GLU A 140 5.28 -1.66 5.70
N ARG A 141 4.23 -2.26 6.22
CA ARG A 141 3.29 -1.57 7.13
C ARG A 141 2.98 -2.43 8.34
N LYS A 142 3.00 -1.81 9.53
CA LYS A 142 2.51 -2.47 10.77
C LYS A 142 1.03 -2.88 10.67
N SER A 143 0.25 -2.20 9.84
CA SER A 143 -1.17 -2.50 9.64
C SER A 143 -1.41 -3.69 8.69
N SER A 144 -0.40 -4.21 7.99
CA SER A 144 -0.58 -5.31 7.04
C SER A 144 -1.11 -6.58 7.74
N ALA A 145 -1.95 -7.33 7.03
CA ALA A 145 -2.51 -8.57 7.55
C ALA A 145 -1.42 -9.61 7.84
N THR A 146 -0.41 -9.68 6.98
CA THR A 146 0.73 -10.57 7.12
C THR A 146 1.54 -10.26 8.38
N HIS A 147 1.84 -8.97 8.64
CA HIS A 147 2.54 -8.57 9.87
C HIS A 147 1.73 -8.93 11.11
N LYS A 148 0.46 -8.55 11.15
CA LYS A 148 -0.43 -8.84 12.31
C LYS A 148 -0.52 -10.33 12.59
N ARG A 149 -0.65 -11.16 11.55
CA ARG A 149 -0.85 -12.60 11.67
C ARG A 149 0.41 -13.35 12.05
N PHE A 150 1.56 -12.97 11.50
CA PHE A 150 2.79 -13.79 11.58
C PHE A 150 3.91 -13.18 12.44
N ARG A 151 3.82 -11.88 12.77
CA ARG A 151 4.78 -11.24 13.71
C ARG A 151 4.14 -10.82 15.03
N GLU A 152 2.98 -10.14 15.00
CA GLU A 152 2.32 -9.70 16.23
C GLU A 152 1.62 -10.87 16.95
N ASN A 153 0.89 -11.69 16.19
CA ASN A 153 0.12 -12.81 16.72
C ASN A 153 0.49 -14.12 15.99
N PRO A 154 1.72 -14.62 16.15
CA PRO A 154 2.17 -15.79 15.42
C PRO A 154 1.34 -17.04 15.79
N PRO A 155 0.91 -17.83 14.79
CA PRO A 155 0.19 -19.07 15.06
C PRO A 155 1.00 -20.06 15.91
N PRO A 156 0.35 -20.98 16.66
CA PRO A 156 1.06 -22.01 17.38
C PRO A 156 1.90 -22.88 16.44
N ASN A 157 3.02 -23.39 16.94
CA ASN A 157 3.99 -24.18 16.17
C ASN A 157 4.56 -23.42 14.96
N SER A 158 4.87 -22.14 15.13
CA SER A 158 5.48 -21.29 14.12
C SER A 158 6.95 -20.99 14.42
N LYS A 159 7.72 -20.77 13.34
CA LYS A 159 9.09 -20.24 13.40
C LYS A 159 9.26 -19.21 12.29
N PHE A 160 9.39 -17.95 12.69
CA PHE A 160 9.68 -16.84 11.79
C PHE A 160 11.03 -16.23 12.15
N VAL A 161 11.84 -15.95 11.15
CA VAL A 161 13.19 -15.38 11.33
C VAL A 161 13.30 -14.08 10.53
N GLU A 162 14.04 -13.14 11.09
CA GLU A 162 14.44 -11.94 10.37
C GLU A 162 15.72 -12.25 9.59
N VAL A 163 15.75 -11.90 8.29
CA VAL A 163 16.89 -12.15 7.39
C VAL A 163 17.09 -10.93 6.53
N ASN A 164 18.27 -10.33 6.61
CA ASN A 164 18.63 -9.12 5.90
C ASN A 164 19.81 -9.35 4.94
N TRP A 165 20.25 -8.33 4.24
CA TRP A 165 21.34 -8.41 3.27
C TRP A 165 22.65 -8.96 3.85
N ARG A 166 22.96 -8.69 5.15
CA ARG A 166 24.17 -9.17 5.84
C ARG A 166 24.19 -10.70 6.02
N ASP A 167 23.00 -11.30 6.03
CA ASP A 167 22.84 -12.74 6.21
C ASP A 167 22.98 -13.50 4.89
N ASN A 168 23.11 -12.77 3.77
CA ASN A 168 23.29 -13.34 2.45
C ASN A 168 24.77 -13.41 2.06
N PRO A 169 25.40 -14.59 2.09
CA PRO A 169 26.81 -14.74 1.72
C PRO A 169 27.09 -14.51 0.23
N TRP A 170 26.05 -14.45 -0.60
CA TRP A 170 26.13 -14.18 -2.04
C TRP A 170 25.65 -12.77 -2.41
N PHE A 171 25.69 -11.83 -1.45
CA PHE A 171 25.32 -10.46 -1.71
C PHE A 171 26.29 -9.83 -2.71
N SER A 172 25.80 -9.39 -3.87
CA SER A 172 26.65 -8.94 -4.96
C SER A 172 27.21 -7.54 -4.76
N ASP A 173 28.38 -7.26 -5.35
CA ASP A 173 28.99 -5.93 -5.35
C ASP A 173 28.06 -4.85 -5.95
N THR A 174 27.25 -5.21 -6.95
CA THR A 174 26.26 -4.31 -7.54
C THR A 174 25.18 -3.92 -6.55
N LEU A 175 24.67 -4.89 -5.77
CA LEU A 175 23.69 -4.61 -4.71
C LEU A 175 24.32 -3.81 -3.58
N GLU A 176 25.57 -4.08 -3.24
CA GLU A 176 26.31 -3.33 -2.21
C GLU A 176 26.48 -1.86 -2.63
N ALA A 177 26.88 -1.60 -3.86
CA ALA A 177 26.99 -0.24 -4.40
C ALA A 177 25.64 0.50 -4.33
N THR A 178 24.54 -0.18 -4.70
CA THR A 178 23.19 0.38 -4.63
C THR A 178 22.77 0.65 -3.18
N ARG A 179 23.08 -0.26 -2.27
CA ARG A 179 22.79 -0.10 -0.85
C ARG A 179 23.51 1.10 -0.23
N LEU A 180 24.78 1.27 -0.58
CA LEU A 180 25.58 2.41 -0.10
C LEU A 180 25.07 3.74 -0.66
N ASP A 181 24.67 3.78 -1.94
CA ASP A 181 24.05 4.97 -2.54
C ASP A 181 22.73 5.33 -1.83
N ASP A 182 21.89 4.33 -1.52
CA ASP A 182 20.65 4.54 -0.76
C ASP A 182 20.93 5.00 0.68
N TYR A 183 21.97 4.46 1.32
CA TYR A 183 22.37 4.89 2.66
C TYR A 183 22.75 6.37 2.71
N GLU A 184 23.50 6.83 1.70
CA GLU A 184 23.97 8.21 1.63
C GLU A 184 22.89 9.19 1.17
N LYS A 185 22.14 8.82 0.11
CA LYS A 185 21.24 9.76 -0.58
C LYS A 185 19.78 9.64 -0.18
N ARG A 186 19.36 8.49 0.39
CA ARG A 186 17.94 8.19 0.71
C ARG A 186 17.80 7.49 2.07
N PRO A 187 18.36 8.06 3.14
CA PRO A 187 18.38 7.40 4.46
C PRO A 187 16.97 7.10 5.00
N GLU A 188 15.96 7.88 4.59
CA GLU A 188 14.57 7.66 4.98
C GLU A 188 13.98 6.34 4.47
N ASN A 189 14.48 5.84 3.33
CA ASN A 189 14.05 4.58 2.74
C ASN A 189 14.96 3.40 3.10
N TYR A 190 16.18 3.68 3.55
CA TYR A 190 17.20 2.67 3.81
C TYR A 190 16.74 1.58 4.77
N GLN A 191 16.15 2.00 5.89
CA GLN A 191 15.67 1.07 6.93
C GLN A 191 14.60 0.12 6.40
N HIS A 192 13.70 0.62 5.55
CA HIS A 192 12.66 -0.20 4.94
C HIS A 192 13.24 -1.15 3.88
N ILE A 193 14.06 -0.63 2.98
CA ILE A 193 14.55 -1.40 1.82
C ILE A 193 15.54 -2.48 2.26
N TRP A 194 16.52 -2.12 3.09
CA TRP A 194 17.68 -2.97 3.36
C TRP A 194 17.66 -3.67 4.72
N GLU A 195 17.02 -3.07 5.72
CA GLU A 195 17.01 -3.59 7.10
C GLU A 195 15.67 -4.22 7.50
N GLY A 196 14.71 -4.35 6.59
CA GLY A 196 13.41 -4.96 6.87
C GLY A 196 12.53 -4.17 7.85
N GLY A 197 12.83 -2.89 8.02
CA GLY A 197 12.01 -1.96 8.77
C GLY A 197 10.69 -1.63 8.04
N PHE A 198 9.79 -0.99 8.76
CA PHE A 198 8.56 -0.50 8.14
C PHE A 198 8.83 0.78 7.35
N MET A 199 8.01 1.00 6.32
CA MET A 199 7.98 2.28 5.64
C MET A 199 7.62 3.37 6.65
N THR A 200 8.43 4.42 6.73
CA THR A 200 8.06 5.60 7.48
C THR A 200 6.84 6.24 6.85
N VAL A 201 5.91 6.71 7.69
CA VAL A 201 4.73 7.45 7.22
C VAL A 201 5.26 8.63 6.41
N GLY A 202 5.11 8.53 5.07
CA GLY A 202 5.61 9.56 4.18
C GLY A 202 6.52 9.08 3.05
N SER A 203 7.11 7.91 3.14
CA SER A 203 7.86 7.33 2.02
C SER A 203 6.93 7.15 0.82
N GLY A 204 7.15 7.92 -0.23
CA GLY A 204 6.30 7.94 -1.44
C GLY A 204 5.11 8.89 -1.41
N ALA A 205 4.81 9.58 -0.32
CA ALA A 205 3.79 10.62 -0.30
C ALA A 205 4.41 11.99 -0.67
N TYR A 206 3.78 12.69 -1.62
CA TYR A 206 4.26 13.99 -2.15
C TYR A 206 4.54 15.03 -1.06
N TYR A 207 3.86 14.94 0.08
CA TYR A 207 3.90 15.97 1.13
C TYR A 207 4.58 15.50 2.43
N ALA A 208 5.11 14.29 2.46
CA ALA A 208 5.65 13.70 3.69
C ALA A 208 6.79 14.52 4.29
N ARG A 209 7.75 14.91 3.46
CA ARG A 209 8.88 15.72 3.89
C ARG A 209 8.42 17.07 4.44
N GLY A 210 7.58 17.79 3.69
CA GLY A 210 7.07 19.10 4.11
C GLY A 210 6.22 19.02 5.39
N LEU A 211 5.46 17.94 5.60
CA LEU A 211 4.71 17.73 6.82
C LEU A 211 5.61 17.38 8.03
N THR A 212 6.66 16.61 7.83
CA THR A 212 7.64 16.31 8.87
C THR A 212 8.37 17.59 9.29
N GLU A 213 8.89 18.35 8.33
CA GLU A 213 9.53 19.65 8.58
C GLU A 213 8.58 20.62 9.30
N ALA A 214 7.31 20.70 8.87
CA ALA A 214 6.32 21.53 9.52
C ALA A 214 6.03 21.13 10.97
N LYS A 215 6.09 19.82 11.26
CA LYS A 215 5.93 19.30 12.62
C LYS A 215 7.14 19.60 13.50
N ASP A 216 8.34 19.37 12.99
CA ASP A 216 9.59 19.57 13.72
C ASP A 216 9.85 21.05 14.01
N GLU A 217 9.44 21.95 13.10
CA GLU A 217 9.49 23.40 13.28
C GLU A 217 8.32 23.96 14.11
N GLY A 218 7.43 23.11 14.64
CA GLY A 218 6.29 23.53 15.46
C GLY A 218 5.19 24.28 14.69
N ARG A 219 5.20 24.25 13.34
CA ARG A 219 4.19 24.90 12.50
C ARG A 219 2.83 24.19 12.52
N ILE A 220 2.78 22.98 13.06
CA ILE A 220 1.55 22.20 13.25
C ILE A 220 1.06 22.37 14.68
N GLY A 221 0.05 23.24 14.87
CA GLY A 221 -0.44 23.54 16.21
C GLY A 221 -1.70 24.37 16.19
N ARG A 222 -1.80 25.32 17.13
CA ARG A 222 -2.90 26.28 17.20
C ARG A 222 -2.63 27.40 16.20
N VAL A 223 -3.43 27.48 15.12
CA VAL A 223 -3.32 28.49 14.09
C VAL A 223 -4.43 29.54 14.28
N SER A 224 -4.05 30.81 14.43
CA SER A 224 -4.99 31.91 14.54
C SER A 224 -5.25 32.51 13.16
N PHE A 225 -6.53 32.75 12.85
CA PHE A 225 -6.92 33.55 11.69
C PHE A 225 -6.95 35.03 12.04
N ASP A 226 -6.57 35.86 11.09
CA ASP A 226 -6.76 37.30 11.17
C ASP A 226 -8.25 37.59 10.93
N PRO A 227 -8.94 38.23 11.90
CA PRO A 227 -10.39 38.48 11.78
C PRO A 227 -10.74 39.51 10.69
N LEU A 228 -9.77 40.28 10.22
CA LEU A 228 -9.97 41.30 9.17
C LEU A 228 -9.77 40.74 7.77
N MET A 229 -9.22 39.52 7.65
CA MET A 229 -8.97 38.88 6.34
C MET A 229 -10.03 37.82 6.02
N ARG A 230 -10.48 37.82 4.77
CA ARG A 230 -11.40 36.76 4.29
C ARG A 230 -10.71 35.41 4.25
N VAL A 231 -11.48 34.37 4.52
CA VAL A 231 -11.04 32.98 4.45
C VAL A 231 -11.26 32.46 3.04
N ARG A 232 -10.27 31.80 2.47
CA ARG A 232 -10.39 31.09 1.20
C ARG A 232 -10.68 29.62 1.46
N ILE A 233 -11.76 29.13 0.89
CA ILE A 233 -12.19 27.74 1.04
C ILE A 233 -11.97 27.02 -0.29
N TYR A 234 -11.00 26.14 -0.31
CA TYR A 234 -10.65 25.34 -1.48
C TYR A 234 -11.38 24.01 -1.40
N CYS A 235 -12.24 23.75 -2.38
CA CYS A 235 -13.02 22.53 -2.45
C CYS A 235 -12.44 21.53 -3.45
N ASP A 236 -12.50 20.24 -3.10
CA ASP A 236 -12.38 19.12 -4.01
C ASP A 236 -13.75 18.46 -4.08
N LEU A 237 -14.31 18.34 -5.27
CA LEU A 237 -15.69 17.91 -5.45
C LEU A 237 -15.73 16.38 -5.49
N GLY A 238 -16.48 15.81 -4.56
CA GLY A 238 -16.81 14.40 -4.58
C GLY A 238 -17.96 14.08 -5.52
N GLY A 239 -18.25 12.80 -5.69
CA GLY A 239 -19.41 12.34 -6.43
C GLY A 239 -20.65 12.15 -5.54
N THR A 240 -21.81 11.95 -6.17
CA THR A 240 -23.05 11.58 -5.49
C THR A 240 -23.18 10.06 -5.38
N GLY A 241 -23.31 9.54 -4.16
CA GLY A 241 -23.54 8.11 -3.87
C GLY A 241 -22.59 7.51 -2.83
N ALA A 242 -22.97 6.36 -2.27
CA ALA A 242 -22.23 5.70 -1.18
C ALA A 242 -20.81 5.17 -1.55
N ARG A 243 -20.49 5.12 -2.85
CA ARG A 243 -19.17 4.69 -3.37
C ARG A 243 -18.44 5.83 -4.09
N ALA A 244 -18.93 7.04 -3.99
CA ALA A 244 -18.34 8.21 -4.62
C ALA A 244 -17.13 8.71 -3.83
N ASP A 245 -16.27 9.47 -4.48
CA ASP A 245 -15.20 10.21 -3.82
C ASP A 245 -15.79 11.24 -2.85
N ALA A 246 -15.08 11.53 -1.77
CA ALA A 246 -15.53 12.49 -0.77
C ALA A 246 -15.47 13.93 -1.29
N PHE A 247 -16.47 14.74 -0.94
CA PHE A 247 -16.30 16.18 -0.99
C PHE A 247 -15.34 16.62 0.11
N ALA A 248 -14.32 17.41 -0.22
CA ALA A 248 -13.38 17.94 0.76
C ALA A 248 -13.27 19.47 0.67
N ALA A 249 -13.10 20.15 1.81
CA ALA A 249 -12.90 21.60 1.87
C ALA A 249 -11.77 21.97 2.84
N TRP A 250 -10.86 22.81 2.36
CA TRP A 250 -9.74 23.36 3.12
C TRP A 250 -9.95 24.85 3.38
N CYS A 251 -10.03 25.25 4.63
CA CYS A 251 -10.23 26.64 5.04
C CYS A 251 -8.88 27.29 5.36
N ALA A 252 -8.44 28.23 4.56
CA ALA A 252 -7.13 28.85 4.64
C ALA A 252 -7.16 30.38 4.54
N GLN A 253 -6.15 31.04 5.14
CA GLN A 253 -5.83 32.45 4.92
C GLN A 253 -4.39 32.58 4.40
N PHE A 254 -4.16 33.57 3.57
CA PHE A 254 -2.85 33.93 3.03
C PHE A 254 -2.38 35.21 3.70
N VAL A 255 -1.48 35.11 4.66
CA VAL A 255 -1.00 36.23 5.45
C VAL A 255 0.48 36.49 5.12
N GLY A 256 0.75 37.49 4.29
CA GLY A 256 2.09 37.73 3.78
C GLY A 256 2.62 36.53 2.98
N LYS A 257 3.65 35.88 3.51
CA LYS A 257 4.24 34.67 2.91
C LYS A 257 3.74 33.36 3.53
N GLU A 258 2.83 33.42 4.49
CA GLU A 258 2.31 32.27 5.20
C GLU A 258 0.97 31.82 4.64
N ILE A 259 0.76 30.51 4.60
CA ILE A 259 -0.55 29.89 4.37
C ILE A 259 -1.01 29.30 5.69
N ARG A 260 -2.06 29.86 6.27
CA ARG A 260 -2.64 29.42 7.54
C ARG A 260 -3.87 28.58 7.28
N VAL A 261 -3.78 27.26 7.51
CA VAL A 261 -4.92 26.33 7.39
C VAL A 261 -5.46 26.06 8.78
N LYS A 262 -6.74 26.35 9.01
CA LYS A 262 -7.40 26.20 10.30
C LYS A 262 -8.33 25.01 10.37
N ASP A 263 -9.18 24.84 9.37
CA ASP A 263 -10.18 23.78 9.33
C ASP A 263 -10.09 22.98 8.05
N TYR A 264 -10.43 21.70 8.17
CA TYR A 264 -10.64 20.75 7.10
C TYR A 264 -11.98 20.05 7.27
N TYR A 265 -12.70 19.87 6.18
CA TYR A 265 -13.97 19.13 6.14
C TYR A 265 -13.92 18.08 5.05
N GLU A 266 -14.48 16.93 5.33
CA GLU A 266 -14.63 15.83 4.39
C GLU A 266 -15.93 15.10 4.65
N ALA A 267 -16.69 14.80 3.60
CA ALA A 267 -17.93 14.02 3.68
C ALA A 267 -18.20 13.26 2.38
N VAL A 268 -18.68 12.04 2.49
CA VAL A 268 -19.04 11.17 1.36
C VAL A 268 -20.56 11.16 1.19
N GLY A 269 -21.04 11.35 -0.03
CA GLY A 269 -22.44 11.16 -0.40
C GLY A 269 -23.43 12.14 0.24
N GLN A 270 -22.96 13.24 0.81
CA GLN A 270 -23.82 14.27 1.39
C GLN A 270 -24.28 15.27 0.31
N PRO A 271 -25.52 15.81 0.43
CA PRO A 271 -25.98 16.85 -0.45
C PRO A 271 -25.24 18.19 -0.18
N LEU A 272 -25.13 19.04 -1.21
CA LEU A 272 -24.41 20.31 -1.10
C LEU A 272 -24.92 21.22 0.03
N ALA A 273 -26.20 21.17 0.34
CA ALA A 273 -26.78 21.93 1.45
C ALA A 273 -26.10 21.63 2.80
N GLU A 274 -25.72 20.38 3.06
CA GLU A 274 -25.01 19.98 4.28
C GLU A 274 -23.59 20.57 4.33
N HIS A 275 -22.91 20.67 3.18
CA HIS A 275 -21.59 21.29 3.09
C HIS A 275 -21.68 22.79 3.41
N ILE A 276 -22.68 23.47 2.87
CA ILE A 276 -22.95 24.89 3.15
C ILE A 276 -23.32 25.10 4.61
N GLN A 277 -24.16 24.24 5.17
CA GLN A 277 -24.52 24.29 6.58
C GLN A 277 -23.31 24.13 7.50
N TRP A 278 -22.38 23.23 7.15
CA TRP A 278 -21.13 23.07 7.91
C TRP A 278 -20.30 24.37 7.90
N LEU A 279 -20.19 25.05 6.75
CA LEU A 279 -19.49 26.32 6.65
C LEU A 279 -20.11 27.39 7.56
N HIS A 280 -21.42 27.56 7.52
CA HIS A 280 -22.14 28.48 8.42
C HIS A 280 -21.92 28.13 9.91
N LYS A 281 -22.02 26.85 10.27
CA LYS A 281 -21.83 26.39 11.63
C LYS A 281 -20.40 26.66 12.15
N LYS A 282 -19.43 26.72 11.26
CA LYS A 282 -18.03 27.07 11.56
C LYS A 282 -17.77 28.59 11.53
N GLY A 283 -18.77 29.41 11.16
CA GLY A 283 -18.67 30.85 11.07
C GLY A 283 -17.99 31.37 9.78
N TYR A 284 -17.95 30.52 8.76
CA TYR A 284 -17.49 30.88 7.42
C TYR A 284 -18.65 31.38 6.56
N ASP A 285 -19.28 32.46 6.99
CA ASP A 285 -20.40 33.08 6.27
C ASP A 285 -19.94 33.76 4.99
N PRO A 286 -20.86 34.03 4.02
CA PRO A 286 -20.53 34.72 2.76
C PRO A 286 -19.80 36.05 2.92
N SER A 287 -20.04 36.77 4.01
CA SER A 287 -19.34 38.00 4.33
C SER A 287 -17.87 37.81 4.72
N LYS A 288 -17.46 36.61 5.12
CA LYS A 288 -16.12 36.28 5.69
C LYS A 288 -15.31 35.31 4.85
N ALA A 289 -15.94 34.62 3.89
CA ALA A 289 -15.29 33.58 3.13
C ALA A 289 -15.59 33.62 1.64
N ASP A 290 -14.63 33.17 0.84
CA ASP A 290 -14.70 32.98 -0.60
C ASP A 290 -14.51 31.51 -0.94
N ILE A 291 -15.25 31.01 -1.93
CA ILE A 291 -15.20 29.61 -2.37
C ILE A 291 -14.33 29.50 -3.63
N TYR A 292 -13.43 28.52 -3.61
CA TYR A 292 -12.59 28.15 -4.76
C TYR A 292 -12.90 26.72 -5.18
N LEU A 293 -13.49 26.57 -6.37
CA LEU A 293 -13.87 25.28 -6.93
C LEU A 293 -12.86 24.83 -8.00
N PRO A 294 -12.67 23.54 -8.20
CA PRO A 294 -11.97 23.00 -9.35
C PRO A 294 -12.76 23.26 -10.64
N HIS A 295 -12.13 22.99 -11.77
CA HIS A 295 -12.67 23.30 -13.12
C HIS A 295 -14.02 22.63 -13.44
N ASP A 296 -14.34 21.51 -12.80
CA ASP A 296 -15.59 20.78 -12.92
C ASP A 296 -16.72 21.34 -12.02
N GLY A 297 -16.41 22.29 -11.13
CA GLY A 297 -17.39 22.95 -10.28
C GLY A 297 -18.45 23.79 -11.01
N ALA A 298 -18.17 24.20 -12.23
CA ALA A 298 -19.10 24.88 -13.12
C ALA A 298 -19.98 23.92 -13.94
N THR A 299 -19.72 22.59 -13.88
CA THR A 299 -20.46 21.60 -14.66
C THR A 299 -21.82 21.36 -14.02
N ASN A 300 -22.90 21.52 -14.80
CA ASN A 300 -24.25 21.24 -14.34
C ASN A 300 -24.50 19.73 -14.17
N ASP A 301 -25.18 19.38 -13.08
CA ASP A 301 -25.78 18.06 -12.93
C ASP A 301 -26.83 17.85 -14.03
N ARG A 302 -26.76 16.71 -14.73
CA ARG A 302 -27.62 16.39 -15.87
C ARG A 302 -29.11 16.23 -15.51
N ILE A 303 -29.42 16.04 -14.24
CA ILE A 303 -30.78 15.77 -13.77
C ILE A 303 -31.43 17.06 -13.24
N TYR A 304 -30.67 17.89 -12.53
CA TYR A 304 -31.22 19.06 -11.82
C TYR A 304 -30.82 20.41 -12.44
N ASP A 305 -29.96 20.40 -13.45
CA ASP A 305 -29.42 21.60 -14.12
C ASP A 305 -28.79 22.62 -13.15
N VAL A 306 -28.22 22.14 -12.07
CA VAL A 306 -27.58 22.95 -11.01
C VAL A 306 -26.13 22.55 -10.89
N SER A 307 -25.23 23.54 -10.82
CA SER A 307 -23.80 23.32 -10.56
C SER A 307 -23.43 23.63 -9.12
N PHE A 308 -22.27 23.14 -8.69
CA PHE A 308 -21.71 23.55 -7.39
C PHE A 308 -21.49 25.08 -7.36
N GLU A 309 -21.02 25.66 -8.48
CA GLU A 309 -20.82 27.08 -8.60
C GLU A 309 -22.13 27.88 -8.39
N SER A 310 -23.21 27.54 -9.10
CA SER A 310 -24.50 28.23 -8.96
C SER A 310 -25.04 28.13 -7.55
N SER A 311 -24.98 26.93 -6.93
CA SER A 311 -25.49 26.70 -5.58
C SER A 311 -24.75 27.49 -4.49
N PHE A 312 -23.41 27.59 -4.59
CA PHE A 312 -22.66 28.46 -3.66
C PHE A 312 -22.93 29.93 -3.88
N ARG A 313 -23.10 30.37 -5.14
CA ARG A 313 -23.50 31.76 -5.46
C ARG A 313 -24.90 32.10 -4.93
N ASP A 314 -25.85 31.17 -5.06
CA ASP A 314 -27.21 31.31 -4.53
C ASP A 314 -27.20 31.39 -2.99
N ALA A 315 -26.26 30.71 -2.33
CA ALA A 315 -26.01 30.85 -0.91
C ALA A 315 -25.27 32.14 -0.50
N GLY A 316 -24.96 33.03 -1.48
CA GLY A 316 -24.37 34.35 -1.27
C GLY A 316 -22.85 34.39 -1.25
N TYR A 317 -22.13 33.31 -1.56
CA TYR A 317 -20.67 33.28 -1.58
C TYR A 317 -20.11 33.87 -2.89
N ASP A 318 -18.96 34.52 -2.79
CA ASP A 318 -18.10 34.75 -3.93
C ASP A 318 -17.42 33.46 -4.34
N VAL A 319 -17.62 33.05 -5.61
CA VAL A 319 -17.12 31.77 -6.13
C VAL A 319 -16.14 32.00 -7.27
N THR A 320 -14.97 31.38 -7.17
CA THR A 320 -13.95 31.35 -8.22
C THR A 320 -13.75 29.91 -8.68
N VAL A 321 -13.96 29.64 -9.97
CA VAL A 321 -13.64 28.35 -10.58
C VAL A 321 -12.21 28.37 -11.11
N ILE A 322 -11.37 27.47 -10.63
CA ILE A 322 -9.96 27.38 -11.00
C ILE A 322 -9.83 26.59 -12.31
N PRO A 323 -9.22 27.17 -13.36
CA PRO A 323 -9.05 26.45 -14.62
C PRO A 323 -8.15 25.23 -14.49
N ASN A 324 -8.40 24.21 -15.32
CA ASN A 324 -7.61 22.98 -15.34
C ASN A 324 -6.16 23.27 -15.77
N GLN A 325 -5.20 23.05 -14.89
CA GLN A 325 -3.77 23.27 -15.14
C GLN A 325 -2.98 21.98 -15.42
N GLY A 326 -3.68 20.83 -15.53
CA GLY A 326 -3.08 19.51 -15.66
C GLY A 326 -2.59 18.94 -14.32
N LYS A 327 -2.78 17.61 -14.14
CA LYS A 327 -2.54 16.93 -12.85
C LYS A 327 -1.08 17.02 -12.36
N GLY A 328 -0.10 17.02 -13.26
CA GLY A 328 1.33 17.02 -12.89
C GLY A 328 1.82 18.37 -12.36
N ALA A 329 1.48 19.47 -13.04
CA ALA A 329 1.94 20.81 -12.68
C ALA A 329 1.29 21.34 -11.38
N ALA A 330 0.04 20.96 -11.10
CA ALA A 330 -0.64 21.32 -9.86
C ALA A 330 -0.01 20.61 -8.64
N ARG A 331 0.30 19.31 -8.75
CA ARG A 331 0.92 18.52 -7.67
C ARG A 331 2.32 19.03 -7.31
N MET A 332 3.14 19.37 -8.29
CA MET A 332 4.51 19.88 -8.05
C MET A 332 4.50 21.24 -7.34
N ARG A 333 3.65 22.17 -7.75
CA ARG A 333 3.53 23.49 -7.10
C ARG A 333 2.98 23.42 -5.68
N CYS A 334 2.05 22.51 -5.41
CA CYS A 334 1.58 22.25 -4.05
C CYS A 334 2.68 21.71 -3.14
N ALA A 335 3.52 20.78 -3.62
CA ALA A 335 4.62 20.23 -2.83
C ALA A 335 5.63 21.30 -2.42
N GLU A 336 6.00 22.20 -3.34
CA GLU A 336 6.88 23.35 -3.04
C GLU A 336 6.24 24.35 -2.07
N SER A 337 4.91 24.51 -2.11
CA SER A 337 4.17 25.40 -1.21
C SER A 337 4.05 24.83 0.20
N CYS A 338 4.09 23.51 0.40
CA CYS A 338 4.01 22.87 1.71
C CYS A 338 5.16 23.26 2.67
N LEU A 339 6.26 23.75 2.16
CA LEU A 339 7.36 24.31 2.95
C LEU A 339 6.98 25.57 3.75
N ARG A 340 5.80 26.14 3.49
CA ARG A 340 5.30 27.40 4.10
C ARG A 340 4.00 27.23 4.90
N PHE A 341 3.62 25.98 5.18
CA PHE A 341 2.34 25.66 5.83
C PHE A 341 2.38 25.84 7.34
N GLY A 342 1.44 26.64 7.90
CA GLY A 342 0.98 26.53 9.27
C GLY A 342 -0.42 25.91 9.31
N SER A 343 -0.65 24.84 10.08
CA SER A 343 -1.94 24.14 10.11
C SER A 343 -2.35 23.72 11.52
N THR A 344 -3.65 23.60 11.77
CA THR A 344 -4.15 23.01 13.02
C THR A 344 -3.97 21.48 13.01
N ARG A 345 -3.77 20.90 14.21
CA ARG A 345 -3.66 19.44 14.36
C ARG A 345 -4.86 18.67 13.80
N GLN A 346 -6.05 19.26 13.85
CA GLN A 346 -7.28 18.64 13.36
C GLN A 346 -7.34 18.63 11.83
N ALA A 347 -7.02 19.74 11.18
CA ALA A 347 -6.99 19.84 9.73
C ALA A 347 -5.97 18.86 9.13
N LEU A 348 -4.79 18.74 9.73
CA LEU A 348 -3.76 17.79 9.27
C LEU A 348 -4.12 16.33 9.51
N ARG A 349 -4.79 16.00 10.62
CA ARG A 349 -5.18 14.62 10.92
C ARG A 349 -6.17 14.07 9.89
N LEU A 350 -7.16 14.88 9.52
CA LEU A 350 -8.19 14.48 8.55
C LEU A 350 -7.66 14.57 7.11
N GLY A 351 -7.05 15.69 6.73
CA GLY A 351 -6.56 15.88 5.37
C GLY A 351 -5.37 15.00 4.99
N ALA A 352 -4.49 14.66 5.92
CA ALA A 352 -3.41 13.73 5.66
C ALA A 352 -3.91 12.31 5.39
N MET A 353 -5.02 11.89 6.01
CA MET A 353 -5.67 10.60 5.71
C MET A 353 -6.26 10.57 4.29
N HIS A 354 -6.87 11.66 3.84
CA HIS A 354 -7.41 11.78 2.49
C HIS A 354 -6.29 11.79 1.43
N TRP A 355 -5.21 12.53 1.66
CA TRP A 355 -4.07 12.62 0.75
C TRP A 355 -3.29 11.30 0.60
N VAL A 356 -3.25 10.48 1.63
CA VAL A 356 -2.67 9.13 1.56
C VAL A 356 -3.57 8.16 0.79
N GLY A 357 -4.89 8.39 0.81
CA GLY A 357 -5.87 7.57 0.07
C GLY A 357 -5.88 7.78 -1.45
N THR A 358 -5.64 9.02 -1.93
CA THR A 358 -5.71 9.39 -3.36
C THR A 358 -4.46 9.03 -4.19
N THR A 359 -3.42 8.49 -3.59
CA THR A 359 -2.23 7.99 -4.32
C THR A 359 -2.40 6.58 -4.88
N LYS A 360 -3.60 6.00 -4.79
CA LYS A 360 -3.94 4.67 -5.35
C LYS A 360 -4.92 4.76 -6.51
N SER A 361 -4.49 5.36 -7.62
CA SER A 361 -5.09 5.10 -8.94
C SER A 361 -4.10 5.40 -10.04
#